data_9324a3248db94803d4c4b7686c3b8bb1
#
_entry.id   9324a3248db94803d4c4b7686c3b8bb1
#
_cell.length_a   1.000
_cell.length_b   1.000
_cell.length_c   1.000
_cell.angle_alpha   90.00
_cell.angle_beta   90.00
_cell.angle_gamma   90.00
#
_symmetry.space_group_name_H-M   'P 1'
#
loop_
_entity.id
_entity.type
_entity.pdbx_description
1 polymer ?
#
loop_
_entity_poly.entity_id
_entity_poly.type
_entity_poly.pdbx_seq_one_letter_code
_entity_poly.pdbx_strand_id
1 'polypeptide(L)'
;MRNFKMVLQYEGTRYQGWQRQESTGNTIQGKLEALLSRMAGVLVEIQGAGRTDAGVHAYGQVANFKLDTEQTPKELLDYLNRYLPEDIAVIQLDEVPLRFHSRLHAKGKCYRYRVLNSALPHVFDRRYVYSVPEELDLTAMRQAAEAMCGEHDFQAFTSAKKGKKSTVRRVDAIQIERVEDEVQFTFRGNGFLYHMVRIMMGTLLSVGKGELEAGKIPQILAAGNRQLAGPLVPAQGLALMEVFYD
;
A
#
# COMPACT_ATOMS: atom_id res chain seq x y z
N MET A 1 -13.08 22.47 17.67
CA MET A 1 -12.12 21.59 16.95
C MET A 1 -12.51 20.14 17.18
N ARG A 2 -12.76 19.36 16.13
CA ARG A 2 -13.15 17.94 16.15
C ARG A 2 -12.14 17.15 15.30
N ASN A 3 -11.98 15.85 15.53
CA ASN A 3 -11.08 14.99 14.75
C ASN A 3 -11.90 13.93 14.03
N PHE A 4 -11.68 13.78 12.74
CA PHE A 4 -12.44 12.88 11.88
C PHE A 4 -11.50 11.84 11.28
N LYS A 5 -11.86 10.56 11.39
CA LYS A 5 -11.22 9.42 10.72
C LYS A 5 -12.03 9.09 9.48
N MET A 6 -11.35 8.92 8.35
CA MET A 6 -11.97 8.47 7.10
C MET A 6 -11.27 7.23 6.57
N VAL A 7 -12.05 6.33 5.96
CA VAL A 7 -11.58 5.20 5.17
C VAL A 7 -11.79 5.53 3.70
N LEU A 8 -10.77 5.30 2.89
CA LEU A 8 -10.69 5.73 1.50
C LEU A 8 -10.45 4.57 0.56
N GLN A 9 -11.07 4.66 -0.62
CA GLN A 9 -10.71 3.86 -1.78
C GLN A 9 -10.18 4.78 -2.88
N TYR A 10 -9.17 4.32 -3.63
CA TYR A 10 -8.71 5.04 -4.82
C TYR A 10 -8.04 4.13 -5.83
N GLU A 11 -8.23 4.47 -7.10
CA GLU A 11 -7.50 3.95 -8.25
C GLU A 11 -6.27 4.84 -8.47
N GLY A 12 -5.08 4.30 -8.20
CA GLY A 12 -3.85 5.10 -8.09
C GLY A 12 -3.16 5.45 -9.41
N THR A 13 -3.58 4.88 -10.55
CA THR A 13 -2.84 4.95 -11.84
C THR A 13 -2.50 6.37 -12.26
N ARG A 14 -3.42 7.31 -12.06
CA ARG A 14 -3.24 8.71 -12.48
C ARG A 14 -2.52 9.59 -11.46
N TYR A 15 -2.22 9.07 -10.25
CA TYR A 15 -1.69 9.86 -9.13
C TYR A 15 -0.21 9.62 -8.89
N GLN A 16 0.48 10.67 -8.46
CA GLN A 16 1.88 10.63 -8.01
C GLN A 16 2.01 10.09 -6.57
N GLY A 17 1.14 9.16 -6.22
CA GLY A 17 1.04 8.52 -4.92
C GLY A 17 0.18 9.26 -3.92
N TRP A 18 0.26 8.82 -2.67
CA TRP A 18 -0.51 9.39 -1.57
C TRP A 18 -0.05 10.80 -1.20
N GLN A 19 1.25 10.96 -0.90
CA GLN A 19 1.79 12.13 -0.21
C GLN A 19 1.75 13.39 -1.07
N ARG A 20 1.20 14.50 -0.52
CA ARG A 20 1.30 15.82 -1.11
C ARG A 20 2.75 16.18 -1.44
N GLN A 21 2.98 16.76 -2.59
CA GLN A 21 4.27 17.19 -3.12
C GLN A 21 4.17 18.65 -3.57
N GLU A 22 5.27 19.40 -3.44
CA GLU A 22 5.32 20.79 -3.89
C GLU A 22 5.28 20.91 -5.42
N SER A 23 5.86 19.93 -6.10
CA SER A 23 5.97 19.89 -7.57
C SER A 23 4.67 19.53 -8.29
N THR A 24 3.68 18.97 -7.60
CA THR A 24 2.41 18.55 -8.21
C THR A 24 1.26 18.50 -7.21
N GLY A 25 0.09 19.01 -7.64
CA GLY A 25 -1.17 18.82 -6.92
C GLY A 25 -1.85 17.47 -7.20
N ASN A 26 -1.24 16.60 -8.06
CA ASN A 26 -1.87 15.35 -8.49
C ASN A 26 -1.52 14.17 -7.57
N THR A 27 -1.80 14.32 -6.27
CA THR A 27 -1.65 13.30 -5.23
C THR A 27 -2.97 13.11 -4.51
N ILE A 28 -3.20 11.94 -3.92
CA ILE A 28 -4.45 11.63 -3.20
C ILE A 28 -4.64 12.61 -2.03
N GLN A 29 -3.62 12.79 -1.20
CA GLN A 29 -3.63 13.74 -0.08
C GLN A 29 -3.90 15.17 -0.56
N GLY A 30 -3.27 15.60 -1.64
CA GLY A 30 -3.45 16.95 -2.18
C GLY A 30 -4.88 17.22 -2.64
N LYS A 31 -5.54 16.25 -3.28
CA LYS A 31 -6.95 16.37 -3.70
C LYS A 31 -7.88 16.52 -2.50
N LEU A 32 -7.68 15.71 -1.48
CA LEU A 32 -8.49 15.74 -0.26
C LEU A 32 -8.27 17.03 0.54
N GLU A 33 -7.02 17.45 0.74
CA GLU A 33 -6.69 18.69 1.46
C GLU A 33 -7.23 19.93 0.75
N ALA A 34 -7.11 20.00 -0.57
CA ALA A 34 -7.67 21.10 -1.36
C ALA A 34 -9.20 21.19 -1.23
N LEU A 35 -9.88 20.04 -1.24
CA LEU A 35 -11.33 20.00 -1.12
C LEU A 35 -11.81 20.39 0.27
N LEU A 36 -11.21 19.83 1.33
CA LEU A 36 -11.54 20.17 2.71
C LEU A 36 -11.22 21.63 3.04
N SER A 37 -10.06 22.13 2.58
CA SER A 37 -9.67 23.52 2.81
C SER A 37 -10.61 24.51 2.10
N ARG A 38 -11.07 24.17 0.89
CA ARG A 38 -12.09 24.97 0.18
C ARG A 38 -13.41 25.02 0.94
N MET A 39 -13.86 23.90 1.49
CA MET A 39 -15.07 23.82 2.28
C MET A 39 -14.96 24.62 3.58
N ALA A 40 -13.83 24.50 4.26
CA ALA A 40 -13.61 25.10 5.59
C ALA A 40 -13.22 26.59 5.54
N GLY A 41 -12.77 27.10 4.39
CA GLY A 41 -12.20 28.46 4.27
C GLY A 41 -10.83 28.63 4.95
N VAL A 42 -10.26 27.55 5.48
CA VAL A 42 -8.96 27.50 6.16
C VAL A 42 -8.17 26.27 5.70
N LEU A 43 -6.85 26.29 5.86
CA LEU A 43 -6.00 25.15 5.52
C LEU A 43 -6.33 23.96 6.43
N VAL A 44 -6.65 22.81 5.82
CA VAL A 44 -6.90 21.55 6.51
C VAL A 44 -5.83 20.54 6.10
N GLU A 45 -5.05 20.07 7.07
CA GLU A 45 -4.03 19.05 6.85
C GLU A 45 -4.59 17.64 7.14
N ILE A 46 -4.21 16.68 6.29
CA ILE A 46 -4.62 15.29 6.41
C ILE A 46 -3.43 14.40 6.79
N GLN A 47 -3.67 13.50 7.73
CA GLN A 47 -2.68 12.55 8.20
C GLN A 47 -3.06 11.13 7.76
N GLY A 48 -2.36 10.57 6.76
CA GLY A 48 -2.58 9.21 6.29
C GLY A 48 -1.91 8.15 7.17
N ALA A 49 -2.51 6.97 7.27
CA ALA A 49 -1.95 5.83 8.01
C ALA A 49 -0.62 5.33 7.38
N GLY A 50 -0.46 5.52 6.09
CA GLY A 50 0.77 5.23 5.37
C GLY A 50 0.78 5.87 4.00
N ARG A 51 1.96 5.91 3.40
CA ARG A 51 2.11 6.36 2.03
C ARG A 51 1.96 5.18 1.09
N THR A 52 1.29 5.39 -0.04
CA THR A 52 1.35 4.51 -1.20
C THR A 52 2.14 5.20 -2.30
N ASP A 53 2.87 4.42 -3.09
CA ASP A 53 3.68 4.94 -4.20
C ASP A 53 2.78 5.42 -5.35
N ALA A 54 3.36 6.14 -6.31
CA ALA A 54 2.69 6.46 -7.58
C ALA A 54 2.18 5.18 -8.25
N GLY A 55 0.93 5.19 -8.69
CA GLY A 55 0.27 4.06 -9.36
C GLY A 55 -0.25 2.96 -8.43
N VAL A 56 -0.02 3.01 -7.12
CA VAL A 56 -0.54 2.03 -6.15
C VAL A 56 -1.97 2.38 -5.75
N HIS A 57 -2.84 1.37 -5.71
CA HIS A 57 -4.26 1.50 -5.35
C HIS A 57 -4.51 1.35 -3.85
N ALA A 58 -5.71 1.65 -3.40
CA ALA A 58 -6.18 1.32 -2.07
C ALA A 58 -7.67 0.96 -2.05
N TYR A 59 -8.01 -0.07 -1.29
CA TYR A 59 -9.38 -0.43 -0.92
C TYR A 59 -9.74 0.04 0.49
N GLY A 60 -8.74 0.30 1.34
CA GLY A 60 -8.94 0.65 2.75
C GLY A 60 -7.82 1.53 3.31
N GLN A 61 -7.43 2.60 2.61
CA GLN A 61 -6.54 3.62 3.19
C GLN A 61 -7.26 4.35 4.32
N VAL A 62 -6.58 4.57 5.43
CA VAL A 62 -7.13 5.36 6.53
C VAL A 62 -6.39 6.68 6.66
N ALA A 63 -7.15 7.74 6.87
CA ALA A 63 -6.61 9.06 7.17
C ALA A 63 -7.44 9.76 8.25
N ASN A 64 -6.86 10.76 8.91
CA ASN A 64 -7.61 11.64 9.80
C ASN A 64 -7.25 13.10 9.54
N PHE A 65 -8.18 13.97 9.89
CA PHE A 65 -8.01 15.42 9.86
C PHE A 65 -8.75 16.07 11.02
N LYS A 66 -8.32 17.28 11.39
CA LYS A 66 -8.98 18.09 12.41
C LYS A 66 -9.65 19.27 11.76
N LEU A 67 -10.89 19.54 12.17
CA LEU A 67 -11.70 20.62 11.65
C LEU A 67 -12.60 21.19 12.74
N ASP A 68 -12.75 22.51 12.73
CA ASP A 68 -13.76 23.18 13.54
C ASP A 68 -15.00 23.38 12.67
N THR A 69 -16.05 22.59 12.94
CA THR A 69 -17.26 22.53 12.13
C THR A 69 -18.44 21.97 12.92
N GLU A 70 -19.63 22.46 12.60
CA GLU A 70 -20.90 21.90 13.08
C GLU A 70 -21.42 20.76 12.20
N GLN A 71 -20.80 20.54 11.02
CA GLN A 71 -21.22 19.48 10.11
C GLN A 71 -21.07 18.10 10.74
N THR A 72 -22.02 17.23 10.48
CA THR A 72 -22.01 15.84 10.89
C THR A 72 -21.01 15.03 10.03
N PRO A 73 -20.52 13.86 10.51
CA PRO A 73 -19.71 12.95 9.70
C PRO A 73 -20.36 12.61 8.36
N LYS A 74 -21.68 12.43 8.33
CA LYS A 74 -22.43 12.13 7.11
C LYS A 74 -22.40 13.28 6.11
N GLU A 75 -22.62 14.52 6.54
CA GLU A 75 -22.57 15.70 5.67
C GLU A 75 -21.17 15.91 5.08
N LEU A 76 -20.11 15.67 5.88
CA LEU A 76 -18.73 15.71 5.41
C LEU A 76 -18.45 14.62 4.37
N LEU A 77 -18.92 13.40 4.61
CA LEU A 77 -18.78 12.28 3.68
C LEU A 77 -19.50 12.56 2.36
N ASP A 78 -20.76 13.04 2.43
CA ASP A 78 -21.56 13.37 1.26
C ASP A 78 -20.89 14.51 0.45
N TYR A 79 -20.36 15.54 1.13
CA TYR A 79 -19.61 16.62 0.48
C TYR A 79 -18.36 16.11 -0.22
N LEU A 80 -17.55 15.30 0.47
CA LEU A 80 -16.31 14.75 -0.12
C LEU A 80 -16.61 13.94 -1.38
N ASN A 81 -17.54 12.98 -1.31
CA ASN A 81 -17.86 12.12 -2.46
C ASN A 81 -18.56 12.87 -3.59
N ARG A 82 -19.20 14.00 -3.33
CA ARG A 82 -19.82 14.85 -4.36
C ARG A 82 -18.78 15.57 -5.22
N TYR A 83 -17.62 15.92 -4.65
CA TYR A 83 -16.64 16.79 -5.32
C TYR A 83 -15.29 16.12 -5.58
N LEU A 84 -15.05 14.92 -5.04
CA LEU A 84 -13.87 14.12 -5.37
C LEU A 84 -13.96 13.62 -6.83
N PRO A 85 -12.80 13.40 -7.47
CA PRO A 85 -12.76 12.67 -8.74
C PRO A 85 -13.33 11.26 -8.59
N GLU A 86 -13.87 10.70 -9.67
CA GLU A 86 -14.50 9.36 -9.70
C GLU A 86 -13.60 8.20 -9.25
N ASP A 87 -12.29 8.40 -9.26
CA ASP A 87 -11.28 7.43 -8.87
C ASP A 87 -10.79 7.59 -7.41
N ILE A 88 -11.45 8.44 -6.61
CA ILE A 88 -11.25 8.57 -5.16
C ILE A 88 -12.61 8.60 -4.47
N ALA A 89 -12.82 7.74 -3.48
CA ALA A 89 -14.04 7.73 -2.67
C ALA A 89 -13.71 7.65 -1.17
N VAL A 90 -14.47 8.36 -0.36
CA VAL A 90 -14.52 8.17 1.10
C VAL A 90 -15.66 7.20 1.40
N ILE A 91 -15.35 6.01 1.88
CA ILE A 91 -16.35 4.96 2.12
C ILE A 91 -16.88 4.94 3.54
N GLN A 92 -16.14 5.55 4.47
CA GLN A 92 -16.53 5.72 5.86
C GLN A 92 -15.90 6.99 6.41
N LEU A 93 -16.64 7.72 7.25
CA LEU A 93 -16.15 8.90 7.96
C LEU A 93 -16.81 8.97 9.34
N ASP A 94 -15.99 8.93 10.39
CA ASP A 94 -16.41 8.93 11.77
C ASP A 94 -15.70 10.02 12.57
N GLU A 95 -16.36 10.58 13.57
CA GLU A 95 -15.68 11.38 14.58
C GLU A 95 -14.93 10.48 15.55
N VAL A 96 -13.71 10.87 15.88
CA VAL A 96 -12.81 10.10 16.76
C VAL A 96 -12.20 11.01 17.84
N PRO A 97 -11.67 10.45 18.93
CA PRO A 97 -11.01 11.25 19.96
C PRO A 97 -9.92 12.17 19.37
N LEU A 98 -9.76 13.37 19.92
CA LEU A 98 -8.79 14.37 19.44
C LEU A 98 -7.34 13.85 19.37
N ARG A 99 -6.98 12.88 20.22
CA ARG A 99 -5.65 12.24 20.25
C ARG A 99 -5.45 11.19 19.18
N PHE A 100 -6.51 10.76 18.47
CA PHE A 100 -6.37 9.75 17.43
C PHE A 100 -5.47 10.25 16.29
N HIS A 101 -4.57 9.38 15.84
CA HIS A 101 -3.67 9.64 14.74
C HIS A 101 -3.56 8.38 13.87
N SER A 102 -4.02 8.45 12.63
CA SER A 102 -4.13 7.31 11.71
C SER A 102 -2.83 6.52 11.53
N ARG A 103 -1.68 7.18 11.57
CA ARG A 103 -0.38 6.51 11.41
C ARG A 103 0.17 5.92 12.72
N LEU A 104 0.08 6.69 13.82
CA LEU A 104 0.75 6.32 15.08
C LEU A 104 0.00 5.22 15.84
N HIS A 105 -1.32 5.17 15.67
CA HIS A 105 -2.15 4.15 16.32
C HIS A 105 -2.35 2.89 15.45
N ALA A 106 -1.91 2.91 14.19
CA ALA A 106 -1.99 1.72 13.34
C ALA A 106 -1.12 0.58 13.90
N LYS A 107 -1.71 -0.60 14.05
CA LYS A 107 -1.07 -1.83 14.55
C LYS A 107 -0.54 -2.70 13.41
N GLY A 108 -1.17 -2.62 12.23
CA GLY A 108 -0.76 -3.40 11.08
C GLY A 108 -1.40 -2.92 9.78
N LYS A 109 -0.98 -3.53 8.69
CA LYS A 109 -1.49 -3.27 7.34
C LYS A 109 -1.56 -4.56 6.54
N CYS A 110 -2.53 -4.60 5.64
CA CYS A 110 -2.68 -5.66 4.66
C CYS A 110 -2.55 -5.06 3.26
N TYR A 111 -1.68 -5.65 2.45
CA TYR A 111 -1.53 -5.34 1.03
C TYR A 111 -1.85 -6.58 0.19
N ARG A 112 -2.38 -6.36 -1.02
CA ARG A 112 -2.54 -7.42 -2.02
C ARG A 112 -1.82 -7.01 -3.29
N TYR A 113 -1.07 -7.95 -3.86
CA TYR A 113 -0.48 -7.82 -5.18
C TYR A 113 -1.12 -8.87 -6.10
N ARG A 114 -1.61 -8.44 -7.27
CA ARG A 114 -2.25 -9.31 -8.25
C ARG A 114 -1.34 -9.51 -9.46
N VAL A 115 -1.08 -10.75 -9.79
CA VAL A 115 -0.29 -11.17 -10.97
C VAL A 115 -1.22 -11.90 -11.92
N LEU A 116 -1.35 -11.43 -13.14
CA LEU A 116 -1.97 -12.19 -14.22
C LEU A 116 -0.92 -13.17 -14.78
N ASN A 117 -1.11 -14.44 -14.46
CA ASN A 117 -0.20 -15.53 -14.88
C ASN A 117 -0.84 -16.31 -16.05
N SER A 118 -0.97 -15.65 -17.17
CA SER A 118 -1.60 -16.12 -18.40
C SER A 118 -0.83 -15.59 -19.61
N ALA A 119 -0.78 -16.39 -20.68
CA ALA A 119 -0.23 -15.96 -21.96
C ALA A 119 -1.12 -14.91 -22.66
N LEU A 120 -2.40 -14.85 -22.27
CA LEU A 120 -3.37 -13.90 -22.84
C LEU A 120 -3.51 -12.67 -21.93
N PRO A 121 -3.46 -11.45 -22.49
CA PRO A 121 -3.64 -10.23 -21.71
C PRO A 121 -5.11 -10.03 -21.33
N HIS A 122 -5.37 -9.56 -20.09
CA HIS A 122 -6.69 -9.12 -19.65
C HIS A 122 -6.82 -7.60 -19.85
N VAL A 123 -7.52 -7.17 -20.89
CA VAL A 123 -7.61 -5.76 -21.30
C VAL A 123 -8.27 -4.89 -20.22
N PHE A 124 -9.33 -5.39 -19.58
CA PHE A 124 -10.09 -4.63 -18.58
C PHE A 124 -9.35 -4.53 -17.24
N ASP A 125 -8.61 -5.57 -16.82
CA ASP A 125 -7.87 -5.62 -15.57
C ASP A 125 -6.44 -5.06 -15.65
N ARG A 126 -5.98 -4.65 -16.84
CA ARG A 126 -4.59 -4.22 -17.09
C ARG A 126 -4.04 -3.15 -16.13
N ARG A 127 -4.93 -2.37 -15.50
CA ARG A 127 -4.57 -1.34 -14.51
C ARG A 127 -4.41 -1.88 -13.10
N TYR A 128 -4.84 -3.13 -12.85
CA TYR A 128 -4.94 -3.72 -11.52
C TYR A 128 -4.11 -4.99 -11.36
N VAL A 129 -3.49 -5.47 -12.45
CA VAL A 129 -2.68 -6.68 -12.46
C VAL A 129 -1.32 -6.43 -13.11
N TYR A 130 -0.32 -7.19 -12.69
CA TYR A 130 0.96 -7.27 -13.39
C TYR A 130 1.01 -8.58 -14.19
N SER A 131 1.14 -8.48 -15.52
CA SER A 131 1.18 -9.67 -16.39
C SER A 131 2.56 -10.33 -16.33
N VAL A 132 2.57 -11.61 -16.02
CA VAL A 132 3.74 -12.49 -16.00
C VAL A 132 3.34 -13.78 -16.71
N PRO A 133 3.61 -13.88 -18.03
CA PRO A 133 3.17 -15.02 -18.84
C PRO A 133 3.98 -16.30 -18.59
N GLU A 134 5.16 -16.18 -17.99
CA GLU A 134 6.04 -17.30 -17.68
C GLU A 134 5.43 -18.20 -16.60
N GLU A 135 5.67 -19.50 -16.69
CA GLU A 135 5.26 -20.46 -15.66
C GLU A 135 5.91 -20.11 -14.30
N LEU A 136 5.13 -20.20 -13.23
CA LEU A 136 5.56 -19.87 -11.88
C LEU A 136 5.48 -21.10 -10.96
N ASP A 137 6.61 -21.49 -10.36
CA ASP A 137 6.63 -22.47 -9.27
C ASP A 137 6.10 -21.87 -7.97
N LEU A 138 4.79 -22.03 -7.75
CA LEU A 138 4.13 -21.51 -6.54
C LEU A 138 4.59 -22.24 -5.26
N THR A 139 5.12 -23.47 -5.36
CA THR A 139 5.65 -24.19 -4.20
C THR A 139 6.94 -23.56 -3.71
N ALA A 140 7.89 -23.31 -4.62
CA ALA A 140 9.11 -22.58 -4.30
C ALA A 140 8.82 -21.15 -3.80
N MET A 141 7.82 -20.46 -4.39
CA MET A 141 7.41 -19.14 -3.94
C MET A 141 6.85 -19.17 -2.51
N ARG A 142 6.05 -20.17 -2.12
CA ARG A 142 5.55 -20.33 -0.74
C ARG A 142 6.67 -20.56 0.26
N GLN A 143 7.67 -21.38 -0.09
CA GLN A 143 8.86 -21.59 0.77
C GLN A 143 9.63 -20.28 0.97
N ALA A 144 9.84 -19.50 -0.09
CA ALA A 144 10.48 -18.20 0.00
C ALA A 144 9.65 -17.20 0.84
N ALA A 145 8.32 -17.20 0.68
CA ALA A 145 7.41 -16.35 1.43
C ALA A 145 7.44 -16.67 2.94
N GLU A 146 7.47 -17.94 3.30
CA GLU A 146 7.60 -18.40 4.69
C GLU A 146 8.90 -17.87 5.33
N ALA A 147 10.02 -17.93 4.61
CA ALA A 147 11.31 -17.42 5.07
C ALA A 147 11.36 -15.88 5.24
N MET A 148 10.42 -15.15 4.63
CA MET A 148 10.26 -13.69 4.81
C MET A 148 9.34 -13.35 5.99
N CYS A 149 8.58 -14.32 6.54
CA CYS A 149 7.71 -14.09 7.68
C CYS A 149 8.54 -14.00 8.97
N GLY A 150 7.99 -13.28 9.97
CA GLY A 150 8.68 -13.02 11.23
C GLY A 150 9.24 -11.59 11.33
N GLU A 151 10.00 -11.35 12.38
CA GLU A 151 10.67 -10.08 12.60
C GLU A 151 12.10 -10.13 12.06
N HIS A 152 12.36 -9.29 11.04
CA HIS A 152 13.64 -9.21 10.35
C HIS A 152 14.05 -7.76 10.08
N ASP A 153 15.34 -7.56 9.84
CA ASP A 153 15.84 -6.34 9.21
C ASP A 153 15.62 -6.43 7.68
N PHE A 154 14.64 -5.67 7.18
CA PHE A 154 14.29 -5.62 5.76
C PHE A 154 15.10 -4.57 4.98
N GLN A 155 16.35 -4.28 5.38
CA GLN A 155 17.23 -3.35 4.68
C GLN A 155 17.44 -3.74 3.20
N ALA A 156 17.51 -5.04 2.87
CA ALA A 156 17.61 -5.54 1.50
C ALA A 156 16.33 -5.30 0.66
N PHE A 157 15.19 -5.10 1.32
CA PHE A 157 13.88 -4.97 0.68
C PHE A 157 13.35 -3.54 0.67
N THR A 158 14.21 -2.54 0.73
CA THR A 158 13.80 -1.14 0.64
C THR A 158 14.66 -0.34 -0.34
N SER A 159 14.03 0.64 -1.01
CA SER A 159 14.72 1.64 -1.81
C SER A 159 15.07 2.91 -1.02
N ALA A 160 14.76 2.93 0.28
CA ALA A 160 15.15 4.05 1.13
C ALA A 160 16.67 4.08 1.32
N LYS A 161 17.24 5.29 1.27
CA LYS A 161 18.64 5.47 1.63
C LYS A 161 18.86 5.02 3.07
N LYS A 162 20.01 4.38 3.34
CA LYS A 162 20.40 4.02 4.70
C LYS A 162 20.41 5.27 5.59
N GLY A 163 19.70 5.21 6.70
CA GLY A 163 19.50 6.35 7.59
C GLY A 163 19.35 5.93 9.04
N LYS A 164 18.97 6.89 9.91
CA LYS A 164 18.79 6.66 11.36
C LYS A 164 17.53 5.85 11.73
N LYS A 165 16.57 5.67 10.79
CA LYS A 165 15.31 4.98 11.07
C LYS A 165 15.50 3.47 10.96
N SER A 166 14.96 2.71 11.93
CA SER A 166 14.97 1.25 11.91
C SER A 166 14.30 0.69 10.66
N THR A 167 14.95 -0.30 10.04
CA THR A 167 14.45 -1.11 8.94
C THR A 167 13.87 -2.46 9.40
N VAL A 168 13.88 -2.71 10.72
CA VAL A 168 13.24 -3.89 11.30
C VAL A 168 11.73 -3.78 11.18
N ARG A 169 11.10 -4.83 10.64
CA ARG A 169 9.64 -4.97 10.51
C ARG A 169 9.25 -6.41 10.85
N ARG A 170 7.97 -6.58 11.23
CA ARG A 170 7.39 -7.91 11.38
C ARG A 170 6.39 -8.14 10.25
N VAL A 171 6.64 -9.17 9.47
CA VAL A 171 5.71 -9.69 8.47
C VAL A 171 4.96 -10.86 9.11
N ASP A 172 3.66 -10.70 9.33
CA ASP A 172 2.85 -11.68 10.03
C ASP A 172 2.46 -12.87 9.13
N ALA A 173 2.23 -12.59 7.84
CA ALA A 173 1.90 -13.62 6.85
C ALA A 173 2.10 -13.12 5.42
N ILE A 174 2.44 -14.04 4.52
CA ILE A 174 2.41 -13.87 3.06
C ILE A 174 1.62 -15.05 2.50
N GLN A 175 0.38 -14.79 2.05
CA GLN A 175 -0.49 -15.81 1.46
C GLN A 175 -0.38 -15.75 -0.06
N ILE A 176 -0.33 -16.92 -0.72
CA ILE A 176 -0.22 -17.05 -2.18
C ILE A 176 -1.34 -17.97 -2.65
N GLU A 177 -2.28 -17.40 -3.39
CA GLU A 177 -3.48 -18.10 -3.86
C GLU A 177 -3.60 -17.95 -5.37
N ARG A 178 -3.94 -19.06 -6.06
CA ARG A 178 -4.31 -19.02 -7.48
C ARG A 178 -5.83 -18.92 -7.59
N VAL A 179 -6.27 -17.89 -8.32
CA VAL A 179 -7.68 -17.65 -8.64
C VAL A 179 -7.78 -17.52 -10.16
N GLU A 180 -8.22 -18.58 -10.81
CA GLU A 180 -8.25 -18.67 -12.28
C GLU A 180 -6.85 -18.39 -12.88
N ASP A 181 -6.77 -17.40 -13.77
CA ASP A 181 -5.53 -16.97 -14.41
C ASP A 181 -4.69 -16.01 -13.55
N GLU A 182 -5.15 -15.67 -12.35
CA GLU A 182 -4.40 -14.81 -11.44
C GLU A 182 -3.71 -15.58 -10.32
N VAL A 183 -2.57 -15.06 -9.90
CA VAL A 183 -1.95 -15.39 -8.62
C VAL A 183 -2.01 -14.15 -7.73
N GLN A 184 -2.68 -14.28 -6.59
CA GLN A 184 -2.85 -13.20 -5.62
C GLN A 184 -1.91 -13.40 -4.43
N PHE A 185 -1.20 -12.35 -4.06
CA PHE A 185 -0.25 -12.34 -2.95
C PHE A 185 -0.73 -11.36 -1.90
N THR A 186 -1.07 -11.86 -0.70
CA THR A 186 -1.55 -11.04 0.41
C THR A 186 -0.47 -10.93 1.49
N PHE A 187 -0.01 -9.71 1.77
CA PHE A 187 1.03 -9.40 2.74
C PHE A 187 0.42 -8.74 3.97
N ARG A 188 0.60 -9.31 5.16
CA ARG A 188 0.19 -8.73 6.45
C ARG A 188 1.43 -8.48 7.31
N GLY A 189 1.46 -7.36 8.02
CA GLY A 189 2.57 -7.03 8.91
C GLY A 189 2.34 -5.74 9.69
N ASN A 190 3.21 -5.45 10.66
CA ASN A 190 3.12 -4.27 11.51
C ASN A 190 3.39 -2.94 10.77
N GLY A 191 3.94 -3.02 9.57
CA GLY A 191 4.26 -1.89 8.70
C GLY A 191 5.26 -2.29 7.63
N PHE A 192 5.33 -1.50 6.57
CA PHE A 192 6.20 -1.78 5.43
C PHE A 192 7.08 -0.56 5.13
N LEU A 193 8.32 -0.80 4.72
CA LEU A 193 9.26 0.22 4.30
C LEU A 193 8.91 0.71 2.88
N TYR A 194 9.55 1.78 2.46
CA TYR A 194 9.42 2.30 1.10
C TYR A 194 9.77 1.23 0.07
N HIS A 195 8.86 0.95 -0.85
CA HIS A 195 8.94 -0.10 -1.89
C HIS A 195 8.97 -1.56 -1.37
N MET A 196 8.89 -1.80 -0.06
CA MET A 196 9.15 -3.12 0.53
C MET A 196 8.30 -4.23 -0.09
N VAL A 197 6.97 -4.08 -0.12
CA VAL A 197 6.08 -5.11 -0.66
C VAL A 197 6.38 -5.40 -2.13
N ARG A 198 6.68 -4.37 -2.94
CA ARG A 198 6.99 -4.53 -4.36
C ARG A 198 8.34 -5.22 -4.59
N ILE A 199 9.34 -4.99 -3.75
CA ILE A 199 10.63 -5.67 -3.81
C ILE A 199 10.49 -7.12 -3.34
N MET A 200 9.74 -7.38 -2.27
CA MET A 200 9.41 -8.75 -1.83
C MET A 200 8.70 -9.50 -2.96
N MET A 201 7.72 -8.87 -3.61
CA MET A 201 7.01 -9.46 -4.74
C MET A 201 7.95 -9.78 -5.92
N GLY A 202 8.85 -8.86 -6.29
CA GLY A 202 9.84 -9.11 -7.33
C GLY A 202 10.78 -10.26 -6.99
N THR A 203 11.16 -10.36 -5.70
CA THR A 203 12.00 -11.48 -5.22
C THR A 203 11.24 -12.81 -5.31
N LEU A 204 9.97 -12.83 -4.91
CA LEU A 204 9.11 -14.02 -5.05
C LEU A 204 8.93 -14.42 -6.50
N LEU A 205 8.75 -13.46 -7.43
CA LEU A 205 8.66 -13.75 -8.86
C LEU A 205 9.97 -14.33 -9.42
N SER A 206 11.14 -13.81 -9.01
CA SER A 206 12.42 -14.40 -9.39
C SER A 206 12.57 -15.84 -8.88
N VAL A 207 12.06 -16.14 -7.68
CA VAL A 207 12.00 -17.52 -7.18
C VAL A 207 11.05 -18.38 -8.02
N GLY A 208 9.86 -17.90 -8.31
CA GLY A 208 8.85 -18.62 -9.10
C GLY A 208 9.32 -18.94 -10.53
N LYS A 209 10.16 -18.08 -11.11
CA LYS A 209 10.77 -18.27 -12.43
C LYS A 209 12.06 -19.15 -12.39
N GLY A 210 12.50 -19.59 -11.21
CA GLY A 210 13.74 -20.36 -11.05
C GLY A 210 15.04 -19.54 -11.19
N GLU A 211 14.94 -18.21 -11.22
CA GLU A 211 16.10 -17.29 -11.30
C GLU A 211 16.81 -17.14 -9.94
N LEU A 212 16.10 -17.42 -8.84
CA LEU A 212 16.58 -17.35 -7.47
C LEU A 212 16.09 -18.58 -6.67
N GLU A 213 16.99 -19.21 -5.92
CA GLU A 213 16.63 -20.30 -5.03
C GLU A 213 15.89 -19.80 -3.78
N ALA A 214 14.78 -20.43 -3.39
CA ALA A 214 14.01 -20.08 -2.19
C ALA A 214 14.87 -20.08 -0.91
N GLY A 215 15.82 -21.01 -0.79
CA GLY A 215 16.74 -21.13 0.33
C GLY A 215 17.74 -19.97 0.50
N LYS A 216 17.81 -19.04 -0.45
CA LYS A 216 18.65 -17.83 -0.36
C LYS A 216 18.02 -16.69 0.42
N ILE A 217 16.71 -16.73 0.67
CA ILE A 217 16.01 -15.63 1.36
C ILE A 217 16.62 -15.28 2.72
N PRO A 218 16.94 -16.23 3.63
CA PRO A 218 17.58 -15.90 4.90
C PRO A 218 18.94 -15.20 4.72
N GLN A 219 19.70 -15.58 3.71
CA GLN A 219 21.00 -14.95 3.39
C GLN A 219 20.81 -13.51 2.88
N ILE A 220 19.79 -13.25 2.06
CA ILE A 220 19.46 -11.91 1.56
C ILE A 220 19.07 -11.00 2.72
N LEU A 221 18.21 -11.48 3.65
CA LEU A 221 17.83 -10.76 4.86
C LEU A 221 19.05 -10.43 5.72
N ALA A 222 19.90 -11.42 6.00
CA ALA A 222 21.09 -11.25 6.82
C ALA A 222 22.12 -10.28 6.19
N ALA A 223 22.28 -10.30 4.88
CA ALA A 223 23.22 -9.43 4.16
C ALA A 223 22.78 -7.96 4.12
N GLY A 224 21.47 -7.67 4.20
CA GLY A 224 20.93 -6.32 4.11
C GLY A 224 21.26 -5.59 2.79
N ASN A 225 21.68 -6.34 1.76
CA ASN A 225 22.09 -5.79 0.47
C ASN A 225 20.95 -5.82 -0.53
N ARG A 226 20.49 -4.63 -0.98
CA ARG A 226 19.39 -4.45 -1.95
C ARG A 226 19.65 -5.16 -3.29
N GLN A 227 20.91 -5.30 -3.70
CA GLN A 227 21.26 -5.92 -4.99
C GLN A 227 21.03 -7.44 -5.02
N LEU A 228 20.95 -8.08 -3.85
CA LEU A 228 20.66 -9.51 -3.73
C LEU A 228 19.17 -9.83 -3.78
N ALA A 229 18.31 -8.85 -3.49
CA ALA A 229 16.87 -9.01 -3.61
C ALA A 229 16.40 -8.78 -5.06
N GLY A 230 15.23 -9.31 -5.39
CA GLY A 230 14.64 -9.20 -6.72
C GLY A 230 14.33 -7.77 -7.16
N PRO A 231 13.85 -7.57 -8.40
CA PRO A 231 13.55 -6.28 -8.98
C PRO A 231 12.38 -5.59 -8.26
N LEU A 232 12.26 -4.27 -8.46
CA LEU A 232 11.07 -3.51 -8.07
C LEU A 232 9.99 -3.73 -9.13
N VAL A 233 8.95 -4.49 -8.80
CA VAL A 233 7.84 -4.76 -9.73
C VAL A 233 6.91 -3.55 -9.91
N PRO A 234 6.12 -3.49 -11.01
CA PRO A 234 5.18 -2.39 -11.28
C PRO A 234 4.20 -2.12 -10.13
N ALA A 235 3.80 -0.86 -9.98
CA ALA A 235 2.89 -0.44 -8.91
C ALA A 235 1.45 -0.91 -9.12
N GLN A 236 1.01 -1.03 -10.36
CA GLN A 236 -0.38 -1.31 -10.76
C GLN A 236 -0.97 -2.61 -10.19
N GLY A 237 -0.14 -3.61 -9.89
CA GLY A 237 -0.62 -4.84 -9.25
C GLY A 237 -0.86 -4.69 -7.74
N LEU A 238 -0.41 -3.59 -7.11
CA LEU A 238 -0.43 -3.42 -5.67
C LEU A 238 -1.61 -2.58 -5.20
N ALA A 239 -2.30 -3.07 -4.17
CA ALA A 239 -3.34 -2.33 -3.45
C ALA A 239 -3.18 -2.46 -1.93
N LEU A 240 -3.34 -1.34 -1.22
CA LEU A 240 -3.55 -1.34 0.24
C LEU A 240 -4.98 -1.79 0.53
N MET A 241 -5.13 -2.96 1.13
CA MET A 241 -6.44 -3.55 1.41
C MET A 241 -7.04 -3.01 2.71
N GLU A 242 -6.22 -2.94 3.77
CA GLU A 242 -6.72 -2.60 5.10
C GLU A 242 -5.61 -2.06 6.02
N VAL A 243 -5.99 -1.22 6.98
CA VAL A 243 -5.16 -0.74 8.08
C VAL A 243 -5.83 -1.13 9.39
N PHE A 244 -5.11 -1.86 10.25
CA PHE A 244 -5.60 -2.37 11.53
C PHE A 244 -5.26 -1.41 12.68
N TYR A 245 -6.19 -1.25 13.63
CA TYR A 245 -6.04 -0.39 14.82
C TYR A 245 -6.22 -1.15 16.14
N ASP A 246 -6.76 -2.37 16.08
CA ASP A 246 -7.00 -3.26 17.23
C ASP A 246 -6.06 -4.47 17.20
#